data_cf7b86a7e9340aa4d957e9631d0077c3
#
_entry.id   cf7b86a7e9340aa4d957e9631d0077c3
#
_cell.length_a   1.000
_cell.length_b   1.000
_cell.length_c   1.000
_cell.angle_alpha   90.00
_cell.angle_beta   90.00
_cell.angle_gamma   90.00
#
_symmetry.space_group_name_H-M   'P 1'
#
loop_
_entity.id
_entity.type
_entity.pdbx_description
1 polymer ?
#
loop_
_entity_poly.entity_id
_entity_poly.type
_entity_poly.pdbx_seq_one_letter_code
_entity_poly.pdbx_strand_id
1 'polypeptide(L)'
;LPKELLRGKLIVDVLSVKEHAKTTMINELPPDCDILCTHPMFGPESGKYGWEGLPFLYHKVRITDVNRCEKFLKIFERERCKMIEMSCEQHDEYAASSQFITHLTGRILWQQNLVPTPIDTKGFQTVLSLVDNTCSDSFDLFFGLYYYNDYAQVLLRDLREAMARVERQLAAKEAYITAQKEASQNDRKAMIDEVRSLIGEALKEKEAGN
;
A
#
# COMPACT_ATOMS: atom_id res chain seq x y z
N LEU A 1 -11.59 0.89 33.39
CA LEU A 1 -12.50 0.08 34.20
C LEU A 1 -11.75 -0.47 35.42
N PRO A 2 -12.41 -0.60 36.61
CA PRO A 2 -11.82 -1.28 37.74
C PRO A 2 -11.47 -2.74 37.38
N LYS A 3 -10.24 -3.16 37.74
CA LYS A 3 -9.73 -4.50 37.37
C LYS A 3 -10.59 -5.66 37.94
N GLU A 4 -11.24 -5.41 39.07
CA GLU A 4 -12.15 -6.37 39.73
C GLU A 4 -13.36 -6.74 38.85
N LEU A 5 -13.87 -5.82 38.04
CA LEU A 5 -14.99 -6.05 37.14
C LEU A 5 -14.62 -6.85 35.88
N LEU A 6 -13.32 -6.93 35.60
CA LEU A 6 -12.79 -7.63 34.42
C LEU A 6 -12.49 -9.10 34.72
N ARG A 7 -12.35 -9.50 36.01
CA ARG A 7 -12.02 -10.87 36.40
C ARG A 7 -12.95 -11.91 35.79
N GLY A 8 -12.35 -12.95 35.24
CA GLY A 8 -13.06 -14.06 34.62
C GLY A 8 -13.89 -13.65 33.39
N LYS A 9 -13.63 -12.50 32.76
CA LYS A 9 -14.32 -12.05 31.54
C LYS A 9 -13.50 -12.36 30.28
N LEU A 10 -14.17 -12.46 29.14
CA LEU A 10 -13.56 -12.42 27.84
C LEU A 10 -13.42 -10.96 27.42
N ILE A 11 -12.18 -10.51 27.23
CA ILE A 11 -11.86 -9.17 26.73
C ILE A 11 -11.47 -9.32 25.27
N VAL A 12 -12.14 -8.53 24.43
CA VAL A 12 -11.97 -8.56 22.98
C VAL A 12 -11.62 -7.16 22.52
N ASP A 13 -10.60 -7.04 21.68
CA ASP A 13 -10.30 -5.80 20.95
C ASP A 13 -10.74 -5.91 19.48
N VAL A 14 -10.90 -4.77 18.83
CA VAL A 14 -11.22 -4.66 17.40
C VAL A 14 -10.28 -3.67 16.68
N LEU A 15 -9.11 -3.42 17.26
CA LEU A 15 -8.15 -2.45 16.74
C LEU A 15 -7.53 -2.95 15.44
N SER A 16 -7.02 -2.01 14.63
CA SER A 16 -6.37 -2.31 13.34
C SER A 16 -4.91 -2.77 13.47
N VAL A 17 -4.31 -2.68 14.66
CA VAL A 17 -2.96 -3.19 14.99
C VAL A 17 -3.08 -4.18 16.13
N LYS A 18 -2.46 -5.35 16.00
CA LYS A 18 -2.71 -6.47 16.90
C LYS A 18 -1.61 -6.70 17.94
N GLU A 19 -0.33 -6.57 17.59
CA GLU A 19 0.78 -6.82 18.54
C GLU A 19 0.75 -5.85 19.71
N HIS A 20 0.55 -4.57 19.44
CA HIS A 20 0.43 -3.56 20.48
C HIS A 20 -0.80 -3.81 21.37
N ALA A 21 -1.96 -4.13 20.79
CA ALA A 21 -3.17 -4.46 21.51
C ALA A 21 -2.98 -5.69 22.41
N LYS A 22 -2.40 -6.76 21.88
CA LYS A 22 -2.07 -7.99 22.62
C LYS A 22 -1.16 -7.69 23.81
N THR A 23 -0.06 -6.98 23.58
CA THR A 23 0.93 -6.65 24.62
C THR A 23 0.30 -5.80 25.72
N THR A 24 -0.49 -4.80 25.35
CA THR A 24 -1.20 -3.95 26.30
C THR A 24 -2.19 -4.75 27.16
N MET A 25 -2.99 -5.62 26.53
CA MET A 25 -3.96 -6.45 27.26
C MET A 25 -3.29 -7.47 28.17
N ILE A 26 -2.19 -8.09 27.75
CA ILE A 26 -1.43 -9.03 28.62
C ILE A 26 -0.90 -8.31 29.86
N ASN A 27 -0.37 -7.10 29.71
CA ASN A 27 0.25 -6.35 30.81
C ASN A 27 -0.77 -5.72 31.76
N GLU A 28 -1.92 -5.27 31.25
CA GLU A 28 -2.87 -4.50 32.02
C GLU A 28 -4.03 -5.31 32.59
N LEU A 29 -4.42 -6.41 31.94
CA LEU A 29 -5.57 -7.19 32.37
C LEU A 29 -5.21 -8.20 33.48
N PRO A 30 -6.16 -8.49 34.39
CA PRO A 30 -6.00 -9.56 35.40
C PRO A 30 -5.65 -10.90 34.72
N PRO A 31 -4.85 -11.78 35.36
CA PRO A 31 -4.39 -13.03 34.77
C PRO A 31 -5.54 -14.04 34.53
N ASP A 32 -6.66 -13.88 35.22
CA ASP A 32 -7.88 -14.69 35.06
C ASP A 32 -8.86 -14.17 34.01
N CYS A 33 -8.49 -13.12 33.23
CA CYS A 33 -9.23 -12.71 32.05
C CYS A 33 -8.85 -13.54 30.84
N ASP A 34 -9.84 -13.90 30.03
CA ASP A 34 -9.60 -14.38 28.67
C ASP A 34 -9.32 -13.20 27.72
N ILE A 35 -8.40 -13.38 26.77
CA ILE A 35 -7.99 -12.36 25.79
C ILE A 35 -8.15 -12.92 24.39
N LEU A 36 -8.98 -12.26 23.59
CA LEU A 36 -9.19 -12.55 22.19
C LEU A 36 -8.90 -11.27 21.38
N CYS A 37 -7.82 -11.28 20.61
CA CYS A 37 -7.54 -10.21 19.67
C CYS A 37 -8.33 -10.43 18.39
N THR A 38 -9.05 -9.41 17.90
CA THR A 38 -9.82 -9.50 16.66
C THR A 38 -9.59 -8.28 15.77
N HIS A 39 -9.77 -8.47 14.46
CA HIS A 39 -9.82 -7.38 13.51
C HIS A 39 -10.85 -7.72 12.42
N PRO A 40 -12.06 -7.16 12.48
CA PRO A 40 -12.95 -7.13 11.34
C PRO A 40 -12.30 -6.31 10.22
N MET A 41 -11.86 -6.98 9.14
CA MET A 41 -11.16 -6.33 8.01
C MET A 41 -12.15 -5.61 7.09
N PHE A 42 -13.14 -4.98 7.67
CA PHE A 42 -14.18 -4.25 6.96
C PHE A 42 -14.61 -3.01 7.77
N GLY A 43 -14.49 -1.86 7.11
CA GLY A 43 -14.96 -0.58 7.65
C GLY A 43 -16.46 -0.37 7.42
N PRO A 44 -16.99 0.80 7.83
CA PRO A 44 -18.41 1.15 7.69
C PRO A 44 -18.95 0.98 6.27
N GLU A 45 -18.15 1.34 5.25
CA GLU A 45 -18.57 1.23 3.86
C GLU A 45 -18.65 -0.22 3.38
N SER A 46 -17.65 -1.05 3.69
CA SER A 46 -17.60 -2.46 3.28
C SER A 46 -18.64 -3.31 3.99
N GLY A 47 -18.90 -3.03 5.27
CA GLY A 47 -19.82 -3.80 6.12
C GLY A 47 -21.27 -3.35 6.10
N LYS A 48 -21.61 -2.28 5.38
CA LYS A 48 -22.94 -1.63 5.46
C LYS A 48 -24.10 -2.47 4.90
N TYR A 49 -23.81 -3.41 4.02
CA TYR A 49 -24.86 -4.27 3.41
C TYR A 49 -24.80 -5.73 3.89
N GLY A 50 -24.06 -6.02 4.95
CA GLY A 50 -23.85 -7.36 5.51
C GLY A 50 -22.38 -7.72 5.55
N TRP A 51 -22.07 -8.85 6.20
CA TRP A 51 -20.68 -9.27 6.47
C TRP A 51 -20.29 -10.56 5.73
N GLU A 52 -21.18 -11.10 4.91
CA GLU A 52 -20.93 -12.35 4.17
C GLU A 52 -19.67 -12.25 3.31
N GLY A 53 -18.73 -13.18 3.52
CA GLY A 53 -17.46 -13.25 2.80
C GLY A 53 -16.40 -12.23 3.24
N LEU A 54 -16.75 -11.25 4.10
CA LEU A 54 -15.79 -10.27 4.60
C LEU A 54 -14.85 -10.92 5.62
N PRO A 55 -13.53 -10.62 5.58
CA PRO A 55 -12.56 -11.24 6.47
C PRO A 55 -12.76 -10.78 7.92
N PHE A 56 -12.85 -11.74 8.83
CA PHE A 56 -12.82 -11.51 10.28
C PHE A 56 -11.62 -12.26 10.85
N LEU A 57 -10.61 -11.50 11.24
CA LEU A 57 -9.41 -12.05 11.81
C LEU A 57 -9.53 -12.17 13.33
N TYR A 58 -8.96 -13.25 13.90
CA TYR A 58 -8.89 -13.41 15.35
C TYR A 58 -7.65 -14.20 15.78
N HIS A 59 -7.21 -13.93 17.02
CA HIS A 59 -6.14 -14.64 17.72
C HIS A 59 -6.54 -14.93 19.15
N LYS A 60 -6.59 -16.21 19.52
CA LYS A 60 -6.87 -16.69 20.88
C LYS A 60 -5.61 -16.55 21.73
N VAL A 61 -5.39 -15.37 22.33
CA VAL A 61 -4.16 -15.06 23.08
C VAL A 61 -4.11 -15.77 24.42
N ARG A 62 -5.21 -15.73 25.18
CA ARG A 62 -5.37 -16.42 26.45
C ARG A 62 -6.83 -16.77 26.63
N ILE A 63 -7.16 -18.05 26.50
CA ILE A 63 -8.53 -18.56 26.58
C ILE A 63 -8.60 -19.71 27.58
N THR A 64 -9.32 -19.48 28.67
CA THR A 64 -9.64 -20.51 29.69
C THR A 64 -11.08 -21.02 29.54
N ASP A 65 -12.02 -20.13 29.20
CA ASP A 65 -13.42 -20.49 28.89
C ASP A 65 -13.61 -20.59 27.35
N VAL A 66 -13.28 -21.77 26.82
CA VAL A 66 -13.42 -22.08 25.39
C VAL A 66 -14.85 -21.87 24.90
N ASN A 67 -15.86 -22.27 25.72
CA ASN A 67 -17.26 -22.13 25.31
C ASN A 67 -17.68 -20.66 25.12
N ARG A 68 -17.18 -19.77 25.96
CA ARG A 68 -17.46 -18.34 25.86
C ARG A 68 -16.82 -17.75 24.61
N CYS A 69 -15.56 -18.10 24.35
CA CYS A 69 -14.85 -17.68 23.16
C CYS A 69 -15.56 -18.15 21.88
N GLU A 70 -15.92 -19.43 21.80
CA GLU A 70 -16.64 -19.99 20.66
C GLU A 70 -18.01 -19.36 20.45
N LYS A 71 -18.75 -19.06 21.53
CA LYS A 71 -20.03 -18.33 21.42
C LYS A 71 -19.86 -16.94 20.81
N PHE A 72 -18.77 -16.25 21.14
CA PHE A 72 -18.44 -14.94 20.57
C PHE A 72 -18.12 -15.09 19.07
N LEU A 73 -17.22 -16.00 18.70
CA LEU A 73 -16.82 -16.23 17.30
C LEU A 73 -18.01 -16.64 16.42
N LYS A 74 -18.95 -17.45 16.96
CA LYS A 74 -20.17 -17.86 16.27
C LYS A 74 -21.08 -16.71 15.83
N ILE A 75 -20.95 -15.51 16.42
CA ILE A 75 -21.68 -14.32 15.95
C ILE A 75 -21.25 -14.01 14.51
N PHE A 76 -19.94 -13.97 14.25
CA PHE A 76 -19.39 -13.65 12.94
C PHE A 76 -19.50 -14.81 11.95
N GLU A 77 -19.42 -16.07 12.43
CA GLU A 77 -19.68 -17.24 11.59
C GLU A 77 -21.14 -17.25 11.07
N ARG A 78 -22.12 -16.88 11.90
CA ARG A 78 -23.53 -16.80 11.51
C ARG A 78 -23.78 -15.71 10.46
N GLU A 79 -23.04 -14.62 10.54
CA GLU A 79 -23.02 -13.56 9.53
C GLU A 79 -22.22 -13.94 8.29
N ARG A 80 -21.71 -15.20 8.22
CA ARG A 80 -20.94 -15.75 7.11
C ARG A 80 -19.65 -14.99 6.81
N CYS A 81 -19.04 -14.38 7.82
CA CYS A 81 -17.70 -13.82 7.69
C CYS A 81 -16.70 -14.91 7.30
N LYS A 82 -15.70 -14.54 6.52
CA LYS A 82 -14.53 -15.39 6.30
C LYS A 82 -13.67 -15.39 7.56
N MET A 83 -13.82 -16.39 8.41
CA MET A 83 -13.11 -16.54 9.67
C MET A 83 -11.64 -16.89 9.42
N ILE A 84 -10.71 -16.11 9.97
CA ILE A 84 -9.26 -16.27 9.77
C ILE A 84 -8.57 -16.26 11.13
N GLU A 85 -8.06 -17.41 11.55
CA GLU A 85 -7.23 -17.51 12.75
C GLU A 85 -5.77 -17.33 12.38
N MET A 86 -5.10 -16.32 12.96
CA MET A 86 -3.65 -16.09 12.79
C MET A 86 -3.08 -15.35 13.99
N SER A 87 -1.78 -15.36 14.16
CA SER A 87 -1.12 -14.64 15.25
C SER A 87 -1.20 -13.12 15.04
N CYS A 88 -1.05 -12.37 16.12
CA CYS A 88 -1.00 -10.90 16.07
C CYS A 88 0.18 -10.40 15.22
N GLU A 89 1.31 -11.10 15.30
CA GLU A 89 2.53 -10.80 14.56
C GLU A 89 2.33 -10.97 13.04
N GLN A 90 1.79 -12.13 12.63
CA GLN A 90 1.45 -12.37 11.22
C GLN A 90 0.43 -11.35 10.69
N HIS A 91 -0.57 -11.01 11.53
CA HIS A 91 -1.53 -9.99 11.15
C HIS A 91 -0.83 -8.66 10.86
N ASP A 92 0.03 -8.18 11.74
CA ASP A 92 0.63 -6.85 11.61
C ASP A 92 1.63 -6.80 10.44
N GLU A 93 2.32 -7.90 10.15
CA GLU A 93 3.13 -8.03 8.94
C GLU A 93 2.27 -7.89 7.65
N TYR A 94 1.15 -8.61 7.58
CA TYR A 94 0.24 -8.53 6.43
C TYR A 94 -0.48 -7.17 6.35
N ALA A 95 -0.89 -6.62 7.49
CA ALA A 95 -1.56 -5.32 7.55
C ALA A 95 -0.64 -4.18 7.08
N ALA A 96 0.67 -4.26 7.35
CA ALA A 96 1.63 -3.30 6.82
C ALA A 96 1.65 -3.30 5.30
N SER A 97 1.77 -4.48 4.68
CA SER A 97 1.89 -4.62 3.22
C SER A 97 0.56 -4.51 2.46
N SER A 98 -0.57 -4.48 3.15
CA SER A 98 -1.91 -4.32 2.57
C SER A 98 -2.62 -3.06 3.06
N GLN A 99 -3.04 -3.00 4.31
CA GLN A 99 -3.82 -1.90 4.85
C GLN A 99 -3.00 -0.60 4.93
N PHE A 100 -1.83 -0.63 5.58
CA PHE A 100 -1.02 0.59 5.73
C PHE A 100 -0.54 1.14 4.39
N ILE A 101 -0.05 0.28 3.46
CA ILE A 101 0.38 0.75 2.13
C ILE A 101 -0.76 1.42 1.36
N THR A 102 -2.00 0.91 1.49
CA THR A 102 -3.19 1.48 0.88
C THR A 102 -3.46 2.88 1.40
N HIS A 103 -3.49 3.06 2.73
CA HIS A 103 -3.67 4.38 3.35
C HIS A 103 -2.54 5.35 3.03
N LEU A 104 -1.29 4.87 3.07
CA LEU A 104 -0.11 5.68 2.74
C LEU A 104 -0.17 6.18 1.29
N THR A 105 -0.46 5.29 0.34
CA THR A 105 -0.55 5.62 -1.08
C THR A 105 -1.66 6.64 -1.34
N GLY A 106 -2.83 6.43 -0.78
CA GLY A 106 -3.93 7.38 -0.93
C GLY A 106 -3.58 8.77 -0.38
N ARG A 107 -2.94 8.84 0.79
CA ARG A 107 -2.51 10.11 1.39
C ARG A 107 -1.37 10.80 0.63
N ILE A 108 -0.44 10.04 0.03
CA ILE A 108 0.58 10.61 -0.86
C ILE A 108 -0.09 11.21 -2.09
N LEU A 109 -1.01 10.48 -2.72
CA LEU A 109 -1.72 10.94 -3.92
C LEU A 109 -2.65 12.13 -3.62
N TRP A 110 -3.24 12.18 -2.43
CA TRP A 110 -4.03 13.33 -1.99
C TRP A 110 -3.22 14.64 -1.97
N GLN A 111 -1.91 14.59 -1.64
CA GLN A 111 -1.02 15.76 -1.68
C GLN A 111 -0.80 16.29 -3.12
N GLN A 112 -1.14 15.50 -4.15
CA GLN A 112 -1.06 15.92 -5.55
C GLN A 112 -2.28 16.71 -6.01
N ASN A 113 -3.32 16.86 -5.17
CA ASN A 113 -4.57 17.54 -5.50
C ASN A 113 -5.19 17.03 -6.82
N LEU A 114 -5.24 15.70 -6.98
CA LEU A 114 -5.80 15.06 -8.17
C LEU A 114 -7.30 15.36 -8.28
N VAL A 115 -7.73 15.73 -9.49
CA VAL A 115 -9.13 16.05 -9.79
C VAL A 115 -9.60 15.26 -11.01
N PRO A 116 -10.89 14.94 -11.11
CA PRO A 116 -11.46 14.31 -12.30
C PRO A 116 -11.24 15.16 -13.55
N THR A 117 -11.00 14.51 -14.67
CA THR A 117 -10.81 15.14 -15.98
C THR A 117 -11.69 14.48 -17.04
N PRO A 118 -11.95 15.13 -18.20
CA PRO A 118 -12.76 14.55 -19.27
C PRO A 118 -12.14 13.30 -19.94
N ILE A 119 -10.88 13.00 -19.67
CA ILE A 119 -10.13 11.87 -20.27
C ILE A 119 -9.79 10.77 -19.26
N ASP A 120 -10.47 10.72 -18.12
CA ASP A 120 -10.19 9.76 -17.07
C ASP A 120 -10.35 8.32 -17.56
N THR A 121 -9.29 7.57 -17.40
CA THR A 121 -9.36 6.11 -17.56
C THR A 121 -10.01 5.48 -16.33
N LYS A 122 -10.52 4.24 -16.48
CA LYS A 122 -11.04 3.46 -15.34
C LYS A 122 -9.98 3.28 -14.25
N GLY A 123 -8.70 3.11 -14.63
CA GLY A 123 -7.59 3.04 -13.66
C GLY A 123 -7.47 4.31 -12.84
N PHE A 124 -7.56 5.50 -13.47
CA PHE A 124 -7.49 6.77 -12.75
C PHE A 124 -8.69 7.00 -11.84
N GLN A 125 -9.90 6.60 -12.27
CA GLN A 125 -11.08 6.63 -11.39
C GLN A 125 -10.90 5.77 -10.13
N THR A 126 -10.24 4.60 -10.27
CA THR A 126 -9.89 3.76 -9.11
C THR A 126 -8.90 4.47 -8.17
N VAL A 127 -7.94 5.22 -8.71
CA VAL A 127 -7.01 6.04 -7.92
C VAL A 127 -7.74 7.12 -7.15
N LEU A 128 -8.68 7.85 -7.78
CA LEU A 128 -9.50 8.86 -7.10
C LEU A 128 -10.33 8.23 -5.97
N SER A 129 -10.96 7.08 -6.22
CA SER A 129 -11.71 6.35 -5.20
C SER A 129 -10.83 5.89 -4.03
N LEU A 130 -9.58 5.48 -4.30
CA LEU A 130 -8.62 5.13 -3.27
C LEU A 130 -8.31 6.35 -2.37
N VAL A 131 -8.07 7.51 -2.98
CA VAL A 131 -7.82 8.76 -2.25
C VAL A 131 -9.00 9.11 -1.37
N ASP A 132 -10.21 9.11 -1.92
CA ASP A 132 -11.43 9.46 -1.18
C ASP A 132 -11.64 8.52 0.02
N ASN A 133 -11.53 7.21 -0.18
CA ASN A 133 -11.73 6.22 0.87
C ASN A 133 -10.71 6.34 2.00
N THR A 134 -9.43 6.51 1.67
CA THR A 134 -8.36 6.52 2.68
C THR A 134 -8.21 7.86 3.37
N CYS A 135 -8.55 8.96 2.72
CA CYS A 135 -8.46 10.31 3.29
C CYS A 135 -9.71 10.74 4.04
N SER A 136 -10.85 10.02 3.89
CA SER A 136 -12.03 10.18 4.74
C SER A 136 -11.79 9.68 6.18
N ASP A 137 -10.88 8.74 6.37
CA ASP A 137 -10.45 8.28 7.69
C ASP A 137 -9.60 9.34 8.41
N SER A 138 -9.72 9.35 9.75
CA SER A 138 -8.96 10.29 10.58
C SER A 138 -7.44 10.12 10.41
N PHE A 139 -6.70 11.21 10.64
CA PHE A 139 -5.24 11.12 10.67
C PHE A 139 -4.75 10.27 11.83
N ASP A 140 -5.47 10.24 12.95
CA ASP A 140 -5.12 9.43 14.13
C ASP A 140 -5.18 7.93 13.83
N LEU A 141 -6.17 7.48 13.05
CA LEU A 141 -6.22 6.09 12.57
C LEU A 141 -4.99 5.77 11.71
N PHE A 142 -4.68 6.60 10.74
CA PHE A 142 -3.51 6.42 9.89
C PHE A 142 -2.19 6.45 10.69
N PHE A 143 -2.08 7.39 11.63
CA PHE A 143 -0.92 7.46 12.51
C PHE A 143 -0.79 6.20 13.38
N GLY A 144 -1.91 5.68 13.88
CA GLY A 144 -1.93 4.42 14.65
C GLY A 144 -1.45 3.22 13.84
N LEU A 145 -1.86 3.10 12.57
CA LEU A 145 -1.37 2.06 11.66
C LEU A 145 0.14 2.12 11.42
N TYR A 146 0.73 3.30 11.49
CA TYR A 146 2.16 3.52 11.35
C TYR A 146 2.91 3.33 12.66
N TYR A 147 2.45 3.99 13.73
CA TYR A 147 3.22 4.13 14.96
C TYR A 147 3.26 2.84 15.79
N TYR A 148 2.16 2.09 15.81
CA TYR A 148 2.03 0.86 16.59
C TYR A 148 2.31 -0.42 15.78
N ASN A 149 2.79 -0.30 14.54
CA ASN A 149 3.16 -1.43 13.68
C ASN A 149 4.57 -1.23 13.13
N ASP A 150 5.54 -1.96 13.67
CA ASP A 150 6.94 -1.85 13.29
C ASP A 150 7.18 -2.21 11.81
N TYR A 151 6.41 -3.14 11.24
CA TYR A 151 6.48 -3.49 9.81
C TYR A 151 6.06 -2.32 8.92
N ALA A 152 5.12 -1.48 9.36
CA ALA A 152 4.71 -0.29 8.63
C ALA A 152 5.83 0.75 8.54
N GLN A 153 6.65 0.88 9.60
CA GLN A 153 7.81 1.76 9.60
C GLN A 153 8.90 1.28 8.64
N VAL A 154 9.13 -0.03 8.55
CA VAL A 154 10.03 -0.65 7.57
C VAL A 154 9.50 -0.38 6.15
N LEU A 155 8.22 -0.66 5.92
CA LEU A 155 7.58 -0.47 4.61
C LEU A 155 7.69 0.97 4.09
N LEU A 156 7.55 1.98 4.96
CA LEU A 156 7.72 3.38 4.56
C LEU A 156 9.12 3.67 4.04
N ARG A 157 10.18 3.09 4.63
CA ARG A 157 11.55 3.20 4.13
C ARG A 157 11.70 2.51 2.78
N ASP A 158 11.20 1.28 2.66
CA ASP A 158 11.28 0.48 1.44
C ASP A 158 10.56 1.16 0.27
N LEU A 159 9.44 1.84 0.54
CA LEU A 159 8.72 2.60 -0.48
C LEU A 159 9.54 3.79 -1.00
N ARG A 160 10.24 4.52 -0.13
CA ARG A 160 11.15 5.60 -0.55
C ARG A 160 12.27 5.07 -1.46
N GLU A 161 12.85 3.93 -1.10
CA GLU A 161 13.88 3.28 -1.94
C GLU A 161 13.30 2.79 -3.27
N ALA A 162 12.07 2.27 -3.27
CA ALA A 162 11.39 1.86 -4.49
C ALA A 162 11.15 3.05 -5.43
N MET A 163 10.74 4.20 -4.92
CA MET A 163 10.62 5.45 -5.70
C MET A 163 11.95 5.85 -6.31
N ALA A 164 13.03 5.88 -5.52
CA ALA A 164 14.37 6.20 -6.01
C ALA A 164 14.87 5.19 -7.08
N ARG A 165 14.47 3.92 -6.98
CA ARG A 165 14.77 2.92 -8.04
C ARG A 165 14.04 3.25 -9.34
N VAL A 166 12.77 3.63 -9.29
CA VAL A 166 11.99 4.04 -10.46
C VAL A 166 12.60 5.29 -11.11
N GLU A 167 12.96 6.30 -10.33
CA GLU A 167 13.62 7.51 -10.82
C GLU A 167 14.92 7.18 -11.57
N ARG A 168 15.76 6.31 -11.01
CA ARG A 168 17.00 5.86 -11.70
C ARG A 168 16.70 5.11 -13.00
N GLN A 169 15.65 4.29 -13.05
CA GLN A 169 15.26 3.58 -14.28
C GLN A 169 14.81 4.56 -15.38
N LEU A 170 14.05 5.59 -15.02
CA LEU A 170 13.63 6.64 -15.95
C LEU A 170 14.83 7.43 -16.46
N ALA A 171 15.72 7.87 -15.59
CA ALA A 171 16.93 8.60 -15.98
C ALA A 171 17.86 7.78 -16.89
N ALA A 172 18.03 6.49 -16.60
CA ALA A 172 18.82 5.60 -17.45
C ALA A 172 18.20 5.44 -18.86
N LYS A 173 16.87 5.31 -18.94
CA LYS A 173 16.18 5.23 -20.22
C LYS A 173 16.24 6.53 -21.01
N GLU A 174 16.12 7.66 -20.34
CA GLU A 174 16.28 8.98 -20.96
C GLU A 174 17.69 9.17 -21.56
N ALA A 175 18.73 8.87 -20.79
CA ALA A 175 20.12 8.94 -21.23
C ALA A 175 20.35 8.04 -22.47
N TYR A 176 19.83 6.81 -22.45
CA TYR A 176 19.93 5.90 -23.60
C TYR A 176 19.27 6.47 -24.86
N ILE A 177 18.07 7.04 -24.76
CA ILE A 177 17.35 7.62 -25.90
C ILE A 177 18.10 8.86 -26.42
N THR A 178 18.64 9.68 -25.53
CA THR A 178 19.42 10.87 -25.92
C THR A 178 20.69 10.48 -26.69
N ALA A 179 21.45 9.52 -26.19
CA ALA A 179 22.63 9.00 -26.87
C ALA A 179 22.33 8.44 -28.28
N GLN A 180 21.21 7.70 -28.42
CA GLN A 180 20.77 7.21 -29.74
C GLN A 180 20.43 8.33 -30.71
N LYS A 181 19.75 9.39 -30.24
CA LYS A 181 19.42 10.56 -31.08
C LYS A 181 20.66 11.29 -31.55
N GLU A 182 21.63 11.49 -30.66
CA GLU A 182 22.90 12.15 -30.98
C GLU A 182 23.73 11.34 -31.99
N ALA A 183 23.83 10.01 -31.81
CA ALA A 183 24.51 9.13 -32.75
C ALA A 183 23.84 9.19 -34.14
N SER A 184 22.53 9.09 -34.23
CA SER A 184 21.77 9.19 -35.49
C SER A 184 21.90 10.56 -36.17
N GLN A 185 22.01 11.66 -35.41
CA GLN A 185 22.24 13.00 -35.94
C GLN A 185 23.67 13.15 -36.51
N ASN A 186 24.66 12.61 -35.80
CA ASN A 186 26.06 12.66 -36.25
C ASN A 186 26.27 11.84 -37.54
N ASP A 187 25.69 10.62 -37.63
CA ASP A 187 25.74 9.78 -38.82
C ASP A 187 25.08 10.49 -40.01
N ARG A 188 23.93 11.11 -39.82
CA ARG A 188 23.22 11.86 -40.84
C ARG A 188 24.00 13.09 -41.31
N LYS A 189 24.66 13.79 -40.35
CA LYS A 189 25.51 14.96 -40.67
C LYS A 189 26.73 14.54 -41.47
N ALA A 190 27.41 13.46 -41.08
CA ALA A 190 28.57 12.93 -41.81
C ALA A 190 28.19 12.54 -43.26
N MET A 191 27.05 11.86 -43.45
CA MET A 191 26.56 11.50 -44.76
C MET A 191 26.22 12.72 -45.64
N ILE A 192 25.63 13.77 -45.07
CA ILE A 192 25.34 15.01 -45.81
C ILE A 192 26.64 15.73 -46.21
N ASP A 193 27.63 15.79 -45.34
CA ASP A 193 28.91 16.42 -45.61
C ASP A 193 29.71 15.66 -46.67
N GLU A 194 29.66 14.31 -46.68
CA GLU A 194 30.22 13.46 -47.72
C GLU A 194 29.55 13.70 -49.10
N VAL A 195 28.21 13.72 -49.15
CA VAL A 195 27.46 14.01 -50.36
C VAL A 195 27.77 15.40 -50.89
N ARG A 196 27.90 16.41 -50.03
CA ARG A 196 28.30 17.77 -50.44
C ARG A 196 29.69 17.83 -51.02
N SER A 197 30.65 17.06 -50.44
CA SER A 197 32.02 16.97 -50.95
C SER A 197 32.03 16.39 -52.37
N LEU A 198 31.33 15.25 -52.58
CA LEU A 198 31.20 14.59 -53.86
C LEU A 198 30.58 15.49 -54.95
N ILE A 199 29.53 16.23 -54.60
CA ILE A 199 28.90 17.20 -55.50
C ILE A 199 29.89 18.32 -55.86
N GLY A 200 30.64 18.83 -54.90
CA GLY A 200 31.65 19.87 -55.09
C GLY A 200 32.81 19.42 -56.04
N GLU A 201 33.23 18.17 -55.91
CA GLU A 201 34.23 17.58 -56.79
C GLU A 201 33.73 17.40 -58.24
N ALA A 202 32.53 16.85 -58.41
CA ALA A 202 31.89 16.69 -59.72
C ALA A 202 31.63 18.02 -60.46
N LEU A 203 31.35 19.10 -59.71
CA LEU A 203 31.23 20.43 -60.32
C LEU A 203 32.56 21.01 -60.79
N LYS A 204 33.64 20.80 -60.06
CA LYS A 204 35.01 21.23 -60.46
C LYS A 204 35.50 20.49 -61.67
N GLU A 205 35.24 19.19 -61.80
CA GLU A 205 35.61 18.40 -63.00
C GLU A 205 34.88 18.87 -64.25
N LYS A 206 33.64 19.33 -64.10
CA LYS A 206 32.87 19.90 -65.17
C LYS A 206 33.36 21.25 -65.67
N GLU A 207 33.90 22.08 -64.79
CA GLU A 207 34.49 23.38 -65.10
C GLU A 207 35.91 23.25 -65.70
N ALA A 208 36.66 22.19 -65.37
CA ALA A 208 37.99 21.96 -65.90
C ALA A 208 38.04 21.25 -67.31
N GLY A 209 36.89 20.70 -67.75
CA GLY A 209 36.73 19.98 -69.03
C GLY A 209 36.14 20.82 -70.18
N ASN A 210 35.94 22.12 -69.97
CA ASN A 210 35.54 23.09 -71.00
C ASN A 210 36.70 24.07 -71.26
#